data_1299bed5211fd902a3b2eee30ff32155
#
_entry.id   1299bed5211fd902a3b2eee30ff32155
#
_cell.length_a   1.000
_cell.length_b   1.000
_cell.length_c   1.000
_cell.angle_alpha   90.00
_cell.angle_beta   90.00
_cell.angle_gamma   90.00
#
_symmetry.space_group_name_H-M   'P 1'
#
loop_
_entity.id
_entity.type
_entity.pdbx_description
1 polymer ?
#
loop_
_entity_poly.entity_id
_entity_poly.type
_entity_poly.pdbx_seq_one_letter_code
_entity_poly.pdbx_strand_id
1 'polypeptide(L)'
;KDFLVVKWVAALVVTIVTVTPTSVWAQDTTVHPYEGLRVMLGELVGTVPLQLITPGVILDDIQLVSIQESTVELTQLATGNTITVDLSAIRNVAVERSHWMKTTLWGISGGVLAGSVFGLMIGSFKCTDINECKSDERAGAARWGATLGFVGGAVGFTAGRKSKHWRTIYP
;
A
#
# COMPACT_ATOMS: atom_id res chain seq x y z
N LYS A 1 17.21 2.76 -35.25
CA LYS A 1 15.84 2.18 -35.07
C LYS A 1 15.44 2.06 -33.60
N ASP A 2 16.38 2.14 -32.66
CA ASP A 2 16.15 1.91 -31.23
C ASP A 2 15.66 3.16 -30.46
N PHE A 3 15.68 4.33 -31.10
CA PHE A 3 15.28 5.60 -30.45
C PHE A 3 13.76 5.79 -30.29
N LEU A 4 12.96 5.03 -31.06
CA LEU A 4 11.49 5.13 -31.02
C LEU A 4 10.87 4.37 -29.81
N VAL A 5 11.48 3.26 -29.42
CA VAL A 5 10.95 2.42 -28.31
C VAL A 5 11.07 3.14 -26.97
N VAL A 6 12.16 3.90 -26.74
CA VAL A 6 12.37 4.64 -25.50
C VAL A 6 11.37 5.79 -25.33
N LYS A 7 10.94 6.43 -26.42
CA LYS A 7 9.92 7.49 -26.38
C LYS A 7 8.53 6.99 -25.98
N TRP A 8 8.15 5.79 -26.37
CA TRP A 8 6.85 5.21 -26.03
C TRP A 8 6.76 4.76 -24.58
N VAL A 9 7.84 4.23 -24.03
CA VAL A 9 7.88 3.84 -22.60
C VAL A 9 7.81 5.07 -21.68
N ALA A 10 8.47 6.17 -22.06
CA ALA A 10 8.39 7.42 -21.31
C ALA A 10 6.98 8.06 -21.37
N ALA A 11 6.29 7.95 -22.50
CA ALA A 11 4.93 8.48 -22.66
C ALA A 11 3.89 7.68 -21.84
N LEU A 12 4.08 6.36 -21.68
CA LEU A 12 3.15 5.50 -20.96
C LEU A 12 3.22 5.66 -19.45
N VAL A 13 4.38 6.04 -18.91
CA VAL A 13 4.58 6.29 -17.48
C VAL A 13 3.96 7.63 -17.06
N VAL A 14 3.90 8.62 -17.92
CA VAL A 14 3.36 9.96 -17.61
C VAL A 14 1.83 9.98 -17.58
N THR A 15 1.16 9.10 -18.33
CA THR A 15 -0.31 9.15 -18.47
C THR A 15 -1.06 8.51 -17.28
N ILE A 16 -0.38 7.75 -16.40
CA ILE A 16 -1.02 7.05 -15.27
C ILE A 16 -1.16 7.93 -14.00
N VAL A 17 -0.51 9.10 -13.96
CA VAL A 17 -0.41 9.91 -12.72
C VAL A 17 -1.57 10.91 -12.53
N THR A 18 -2.47 11.12 -13.49
CA THR A 18 -3.41 12.24 -13.43
C THR A 18 -4.88 11.91 -13.19
N VAL A 19 -5.22 10.72 -12.74
CA VAL A 19 -6.60 10.46 -12.27
C VAL A 19 -6.65 10.52 -10.75
N THR A 20 -6.78 11.71 -10.20
CA THR A 20 -7.21 11.93 -8.83
C THR A 20 -8.74 11.93 -8.80
N PRO A 21 -9.42 10.97 -8.16
CA PRO A 21 -10.85 11.11 -7.90
C PRO A 21 -11.02 12.18 -6.81
N THR A 22 -11.44 13.37 -7.19
CA THR A 22 -11.99 14.37 -6.26
C THR A 22 -13.40 13.91 -5.89
N SER A 23 -13.53 13.08 -4.85
CA SER A 23 -14.81 12.84 -4.22
C SER A 23 -15.14 14.04 -3.32
N VAL A 24 -15.89 14.97 -3.86
CA VAL A 24 -16.56 16.03 -3.08
C VAL A 24 -17.72 15.37 -2.33
N TRP A 25 -17.53 15.10 -1.06
CA TRP A 25 -18.62 14.74 -0.16
C TRP A 25 -19.34 16.03 0.24
N ALA A 26 -20.48 16.30 -0.40
CA ALA A 26 -21.42 17.30 0.09
C ALA A 26 -22.01 16.79 1.41
N GLN A 27 -21.69 17.47 2.52
CA GLN A 27 -22.34 17.22 3.82
C GLN A 27 -23.76 17.79 3.77
N ASP A 28 -24.73 16.93 3.70
CA ASP A 28 -26.13 17.28 3.95
C ASP A 28 -26.35 17.32 5.48
N THR A 29 -26.70 18.51 6.01
CA THR A 29 -26.55 18.87 7.42
C THR A 29 -27.75 18.50 8.31
N THR A 30 -28.57 17.54 7.94
CA THR A 30 -29.74 17.12 8.73
C THR A 30 -29.71 15.66 9.18
N VAL A 31 -28.65 14.93 8.92
CA VAL A 31 -28.52 13.53 9.33
C VAL A 31 -28.07 13.44 10.78
N HIS A 32 -28.74 12.64 11.59
CA HIS A 32 -28.31 12.30 12.95
C HIS A 32 -26.82 11.91 12.92
N PRO A 33 -25.96 12.43 13.81
CA PRO A 33 -24.51 12.22 13.73
C PRO A 33 -24.08 10.74 13.70
N TYR A 34 -24.95 9.86 14.21
CA TYR A 34 -24.70 8.41 14.20
C TYR A 34 -25.15 7.69 12.92
N GLU A 35 -26.04 8.29 12.12
CA GLU A 35 -26.56 7.66 10.90
C GLU A 35 -25.49 7.60 9.80
N GLY A 36 -24.71 8.66 9.65
CA GLY A 36 -23.53 8.67 8.77
C GLY A 36 -22.48 7.64 9.17
N LEU A 37 -22.20 7.51 10.48
CA LEU A 37 -21.29 6.50 11.01
C LEU A 37 -21.85 5.08 10.77
N ARG A 38 -23.14 4.87 10.97
CA ARG A 38 -23.80 3.58 10.75
C ARG A 38 -23.74 3.13 9.29
N VAL A 39 -24.01 4.02 8.35
CA VAL A 39 -23.91 3.73 6.90
C VAL A 39 -22.49 3.39 6.53
N MET A 40 -21.51 4.19 6.97
CA MET A 40 -20.10 3.96 6.70
C MET A 40 -19.61 2.63 7.29
N LEU A 41 -19.97 2.31 8.53
CA LEU A 41 -19.64 1.03 9.14
C LEU A 41 -20.33 -0.13 8.45
N GLY A 42 -21.56 0.07 7.92
CA GLY A 42 -22.29 -0.96 7.17
C GLY A 42 -21.55 -1.46 5.94
N GLU A 43 -20.82 -0.57 5.25
CA GLU A 43 -19.99 -0.95 4.11
C GLU A 43 -18.73 -1.72 4.51
N LEU A 44 -18.35 -1.67 5.79
CA LEU A 44 -17.13 -2.28 6.30
C LEU A 44 -17.36 -3.64 7.00
N VAL A 45 -18.62 -4.07 7.12
CA VAL A 45 -18.95 -5.36 7.75
C VAL A 45 -18.22 -6.51 7.05
N GLY A 46 -17.41 -7.23 7.80
CA GLY A 46 -16.71 -8.43 7.33
C GLY A 46 -15.58 -8.19 6.32
N THR A 47 -15.29 -6.94 5.93
CA THR A 47 -14.40 -6.67 4.80
C THR A 47 -12.93 -6.47 5.19
N VAL A 48 -12.66 -5.67 6.21
CA VAL A 48 -11.28 -5.27 6.60
C VAL A 48 -11.14 -5.17 8.11
N PRO A 49 -9.90 -5.39 8.63
CA PRO A 49 -9.60 -5.10 10.02
C PRO A 49 -9.75 -3.61 10.32
N LEU A 50 -10.33 -3.31 11.48
CA LEU A 50 -10.60 -1.97 11.95
C LEU A 50 -9.82 -1.69 13.24
N GLN A 51 -9.54 -0.42 13.48
CA GLN A 51 -9.15 0.12 14.77
C GLN A 51 -10.24 1.07 15.25
N LEU A 52 -10.75 0.84 16.44
CA LEU A 52 -11.74 1.69 17.08
C LEU A 52 -11.14 2.37 18.30
N ILE A 53 -11.30 3.69 18.38
CA ILE A 53 -10.91 4.48 19.53
C ILE A 53 -12.18 4.90 20.28
N THR A 54 -12.30 4.37 21.49
CA THR A 54 -13.34 4.73 22.46
C THR A 54 -12.72 5.51 23.63
N PRO A 55 -13.50 6.21 24.46
CA PRO A 55 -12.96 6.87 25.65
C PRO A 55 -12.32 5.85 26.60
N GLY A 56 -10.99 5.84 26.65
CA GLY A 56 -10.19 5.00 27.55
C GLY A 56 -9.69 3.68 26.98
N VAL A 57 -10.13 3.24 25.79
CA VAL A 57 -9.68 1.98 25.19
C VAL A 57 -9.48 2.14 23.69
N ILE A 58 -8.36 1.62 23.20
CA ILE A 58 -8.08 1.46 21.79
C ILE A 58 -8.25 -0.03 21.46
N LEU A 59 -9.16 -0.34 20.57
CA LEU A 59 -9.42 -1.69 20.10
C LEU A 59 -8.76 -1.85 18.72
N ASP A 60 -7.70 -2.62 18.68
CA ASP A 60 -6.96 -2.92 17.45
C ASP A 60 -7.33 -4.31 16.92
N ASP A 61 -7.13 -4.49 15.61
CA ASP A 61 -7.35 -5.77 14.93
C ASP A 61 -8.74 -6.36 15.17
N ILE A 62 -9.75 -5.53 15.05
CA ILE A 62 -11.15 -5.92 15.20
C ILE A 62 -11.82 -6.05 13.83
N GLN A 63 -12.75 -6.98 13.73
CA GLN A 63 -13.61 -7.14 12.58
C GLN A 63 -15.05 -6.82 12.98
N LEU A 64 -15.72 -6.03 12.15
CA LEU A 64 -17.12 -5.69 12.36
C LEU A 64 -18.00 -6.86 11.90
N VAL A 65 -18.80 -7.38 12.81
CA VAL A 65 -19.70 -8.53 12.57
C VAL A 65 -21.10 -8.07 12.24
N SER A 66 -21.67 -7.21 13.08
CA SER A 66 -23.03 -6.71 12.92
C SER A 66 -23.20 -5.30 13.45
N ILE A 67 -24.19 -4.60 12.96
CA ILE A 67 -24.59 -3.27 13.41
C ILE A 67 -26.06 -3.33 13.83
N GLN A 68 -26.33 -2.97 15.06
CA GLN A 68 -27.67 -2.80 15.59
C GLN A 68 -28.02 -1.30 15.66
N GLU A 69 -29.18 -0.94 16.16
CA GLU A 69 -29.65 0.46 16.15
C GLU A 69 -28.70 1.40 16.90
N SER A 70 -28.18 0.99 18.06
CA SER A 70 -27.31 1.81 18.91
C SER A 70 -25.95 1.16 19.19
N THR A 71 -25.74 -0.08 18.79
CA THR A 71 -24.53 -0.85 19.13
C THR A 71 -23.90 -1.50 17.91
N VAL A 72 -22.62 -1.75 18.00
CA VAL A 72 -21.85 -2.53 17.02
C VAL A 72 -21.28 -3.75 17.70
N GLU A 73 -21.33 -4.88 17.01
CA GLU A 73 -20.75 -6.12 17.44
C GLU A 73 -19.45 -6.35 16.68
N LEU A 74 -18.38 -6.51 17.42
CA LEU A 74 -17.01 -6.60 16.94
C LEU A 74 -16.39 -7.90 17.39
N THR A 75 -15.63 -8.54 16.52
CA THR A 75 -14.80 -9.68 16.89
C THR A 75 -13.33 -9.29 16.87
N GLN A 76 -12.63 -9.52 17.96
CA GLN A 76 -11.19 -9.33 18.02
C GLN A 76 -10.49 -10.48 17.31
N LEU A 77 -9.75 -10.18 16.24
CA LEU A 77 -9.12 -11.19 15.38
C LEU A 77 -8.07 -12.03 16.11
N ALA A 78 -7.39 -11.44 17.12
CA ALA A 78 -6.35 -12.13 17.88
C ALA A 78 -6.90 -13.20 18.86
N THR A 79 -8.07 -12.96 19.46
CA THR A 79 -8.64 -13.79 20.54
C THR A 79 -9.92 -14.51 20.13
N GLY A 80 -10.57 -14.05 19.06
CA GLY A 80 -11.89 -14.52 18.64
C GLY A 80 -13.04 -14.05 19.56
N ASN A 81 -12.75 -13.19 20.53
CA ASN A 81 -13.76 -12.69 21.45
C ASN A 81 -14.66 -11.66 20.77
N THR A 82 -15.95 -11.78 21.03
CA THR A 82 -16.94 -10.80 20.58
C THR A 82 -17.13 -9.72 21.64
N ILE A 83 -17.10 -8.47 21.20
CA ILE A 83 -17.24 -7.27 22.03
C ILE A 83 -18.38 -6.43 21.45
N THR A 84 -19.28 -5.97 22.29
CA THR A 84 -20.34 -5.03 21.90
C THR A 84 -19.95 -3.62 22.35
N VAL A 85 -20.01 -2.66 21.43
CA VAL A 85 -19.66 -1.25 21.69
C VAL A 85 -20.82 -0.37 21.27
N ASP A 86 -21.14 0.63 22.10
CA ASP A 86 -22.12 1.66 21.77
C ASP A 86 -21.61 2.57 20.64
N LEU A 87 -22.44 2.86 19.64
CA LEU A 87 -22.11 3.81 18.58
C LEU A 87 -21.76 5.20 19.13
N SER A 88 -22.41 5.61 20.22
CA SER A 88 -22.14 6.87 20.90
C SER A 88 -20.77 6.95 21.57
N ALA A 89 -20.16 5.81 21.89
CA ALA A 89 -18.85 5.73 22.48
C ALA A 89 -17.71 5.76 21.45
N ILE A 90 -18.03 5.60 20.16
CA ILE A 90 -17.03 5.58 19.09
C ILE A 90 -16.59 7.01 18.79
N ARG A 91 -15.33 7.32 19.05
CA ARG A 91 -14.73 8.63 18.73
C ARG A 91 -13.96 8.64 17.41
N ASN A 92 -13.35 7.52 17.08
CA ASN A 92 -12.55 7.45 15.86
C ASN A 92 -12.59 6.04 15.31
N VAL A 93 -12.67 5.94 13.99
CA VAL A 93 -12.62 4.68 13.24
C VAL A 93 -11.49 4.78 12.24
N ALA A 94 -10.57 3.82 12.29
CA ALA A 94 -9.51 3.71 11.30
C ALA A 94 -9.52 2.32 10.66
N VAL A 95 -9.20 2.28 9.38
CA VAL A 95 -9.13 1.05 8.58
C VAL A 95 -7.68 0.70 8.32
N GLU A 96 -7.35 -0.56 8.42
CA GLU A 96 -6.02 -1.04 8.03
C GLU A 96 -5.86 -0.90 6.51
N ARG A 97 -4.88 -0.10 6.11
CA ARG A 97 -4.50 0.04 4.70
C ARG A 97 -3.15 -0.60 4.47
N SER A 98 -3.18 -1.68 3.74
CA SER A 98 -1.93 -2.34 3.34
C SER A 98 -1.20 -1.51 2.29
N HIS A 99 0.03 -1.10 2.60
CA HIS A 99 0.92 -0.40 1.67
C HIS A 99 1.90 -1.34 0.96
N TRP A 100 1.68 -2.67 1.04
CA TRP A 100 2.59 -3.65 0.48
C TRP A 100 2.92 -3.40 -1.00
N MET A 101 1.93 -2.93 -1.78
CA MET A 101 2.13 -2.65 -3.20
C MET A 101 3.11 -1.48 -3.41
N LYS A 102 3.00 -0.41 -2.61
CA LYS A 102 3.94 0.72 -2.68
C LYS A 102 5.35 0.31 -2.29
N THR A 103 5.49 -0.38 -1.16
CA THR A 103 6.80 -0.83 -0.66
C THR A 103 7.46 -1.85 -1.58
N THR A 104 6.67 -2.73 -2.22
CA THR A 104 7.16 -3.67 -3.23
C THR A 104 7.66 -2.94 -4.46
N LEU A 105 6.90 -1.98 -4.99
CA LEU A 105 7.32 -1.18 -6.15
C LEU A 105 8.59 -0.38 -5.86
N TRP A 106 8.70 0.25 -4.69
CA TRP A 106 9.93 0.94 -4.27
C TRP A 106 11.11 -0.02 -4.11
N GLY A 107 10.86 -1.21 -3.57
CA GLY A 107 11.89 -2.26 -3.47
C GLY A 107 12.38 -2.72 -4.83
N ILE A 108 11.49 -2.97 -5.79
CA ILE A 108 11.84 -3.35 -7.15
C ILE A 108 12.63 -2.23 -7.85
N SER A 109 12.09 -1.00 -7.86
CA SER A 109 12.72 0.12 -8.56
C SER A 109 14.08 0.47 -7.98
N GLY A 110 14.20 0.53 -6.66
CA GLY A 110 15.48 0.75 -5.98
C GLY A 110 16.49 -0.37 -6.24
N GLY A 111 16.05 -1.63 -6.20
CA GLY A 111 16.86 -2.79 -6.51
C GLY A 111 17.36 -2.83 -7.95
N VAL A 112 16.49 -2.51 -8.91
CA VAL A 112 16.87 -2.43 -10.34
C VAL A 112 17.89 -1.33 -10.56
N LEU A 113 17.68 -0.14 -10.00
CA LEU A 113 18.62 0.98 -10.16
C LEU A 113 19.98 0.65 -9.54
N ALA A 114 20.00 0.22 -8.29
CA ALA A 114 21.25 -0.15 -7.61
C ALA A 114 21.95 -1.31 -8.32
N GLY A 115 21.21 -2.33 -8.73
CA GLY A 115 21.74 -3.48 -9.44
C GLY A 115 22.29 -3.13 -10.82
N SER A 116 21.64 -2.23 -11.54
CA SER A 116 22.14 -1.78 -12.84
C SER A 116 23.45 -1.00 -12.70
N VAL A 117 23.54 -0.08 -11.73
CA VAL A 117 24.78 0.66 -11.46
C VAL A 117 25.92 -0.28 -11.04
N PHE A 118 25.63 -1.22 -10.14
CA PHE A 118 26.59 -2.21 -9.70
C PHE A 118 27.04 -3.14 -10.84
N GLY A 119 26.10 -3.57 -11.70
CA GLY A 119 26.38 -4.39 -12.86
C GLY A 119 27.23 -3.68 -13.91
N LEU A 120 27.02 -2.37 -14.11
CA LEU A 120 27.89 -1.55 -14.96
C LEU A 120 29.32 -1.47 -14.39
N MET A 121 29.45 -1.24 -13.08
CA MET A 121 30.76 -1.21 -12.44
C MET A 121 31.52 -2.53 -12.60
N ILE A 122 30.88 -3.67 -12.33
CA ILE A 122 31.50 -4.99 -12.48
C ILE A 122 31.84 -5.29 -13.94
N GLY A 123 30.97 -4.92 -14.88
CA GLY A 123 31.18 -5.08 -16.30
C GLY A 123 32.43 -4.35 -16.78
N SER A 124 32.63 -3.10 -16.31
CA SER A 124 33.78 -2.28 -16.70
C SER A 124 35.11 -2.81 -16.19
N PHE A 125 35.16 -3.53 -15.07
CA PHE A 125 36.41 -4.14 -14.55
C PHE A 125 36.88 -5.35 -15.34
N LYS A 126 36.03 -5.99 -16.14
CA LYS A 126 36.39 -7.17 -16.93
C LYS A 126 36.85 -6.86 -18.37
N CYS A 127 36.79 -5.60 -18.75
CA CYS A 127 37.01 -5.17 -20.10
C CYS A 127 38.49 -5.13 -20.46
N THR A 128 38.87 -5.95 -21.45
CA THR A 128 40.21 -5.91 -22.06
C THR A 128 40.17 -5.20 -23.43
N ASP A 129 38.99 -5.11 -24.05
CA ASP A 129 38.82 -4.53 -25.40
C ASP A 129 37.59 -3.62 -25.45
N ILE A 130 37.69 -2.45 -26.09
CA ILE A 130 36.69 -1.37 -26.07
C ILE A 130 35.35 -1.77 -26.72
N ASN A 131 35.37 -2.64 -27.70
CA ASN A 131 34.17 -3.07 -28.43
C ASN A 131 33.40 -4.18 -27.70
N GLU A 132 34.09 -5.05 -26.96
CA GLU A 132 33.45 -6.08 -26.14
C GLU A 132 32.87 -5.51 -24.83
N CYS A 133 33.48 -4.45 -24.31
CA CYS A 133 33.03 -3.77 -23.10
C CYS A 133 31.57 -3.36 -23.10
N LYS A 134 31.09 -2.79 -24.19
CA LYS A 134 29.67 -2.30 -24.24
C LYS A 134 28.65 -3.40 -24.15
N SER A 135 28.92 -4.60 -24.66
CA SER A 135 28.02 -5.75 -24.56
C SER A 135 28.01 -6.32 -23.15
N ASP A 136 29.17 -6.44 -22.52
CA ASP A 136 29.34 -7.01 -21.19
C ASP A 136 28.80 -6.08 -20.08
N GLU A 137 29.01 -4.78 -20.22
CA GLU A 137 28.39 -3.79 -19.34
C GLU A 137 26.87 -3.85 -19.38
N ARG A 138 26.26 -3.92 -20.56
CA ARG A 138 24.82 -4.03 -20.73
C ARG A 138 24.27 -5.33 -20.16
N ALA A 139 24.95 -6.45 -20.44
CA ALA A 139 24.57 -7.75 -19.91
C ALA A 139 24.73 -7.81 -18.38
N GLY A 140 25.79 -7.21 -17.84
CA GLY A 140 26.02 -7.06 -16.42
C GLY A 140 24.93 -6.23 -15.74
N ALA A 141 24.65 -5.05 -16.27
CA ALA A 141 23.59 -4.18 -15.75
C ALA A 141 22.22 -4.87 -15.77
N ALA A 142 21.89 -5.59 -16.84
CA ALA A 142 20.62 -6.30 -16.96
C ALA A 142 20.52 -7.45 -15.94
N ARG A 143 21.54 -8.27 -15.81
CA ARG A 143 21.56 -9.41 -14.86
C ARG A 143 21.49 -8.95 -13.42
N TRP A 144 22.35 -8.03 -13.02
CA TRP A 144 22.37 -7.52 -11.65
C TRP A 144 21.15 -6.65 -11.33
N GLY A 145 20.67 -5.87 -12.29
CA GLY A 145 19.43 -5.10 -12.14
C GLY A 145 18.22 -6.01 -11.90
N ALA A 146 18.08 -7.08 -12.69
CA ALA A 146 17.01 -8.05 -12.51
C ALA A 146 17.10 -8.78 -11.15
N THR A 147 18.31 -9.25 -10.79
CA THR A 147 18.54 -9.99 -9.54
C THR A 147 18.24 -9.12 -8.32
N LEU A 148 18.83 -7.93 -8.23
CA LEU A 148 18.62 -7.03 -7.11
C LEU A 148 17.21 -6.40 -7.12
N GLY A 149 16.60 -6.23 -8.28
CA GLY A 149 15.20 -5.84 -8.40
C GLY A 149 14.26 -6.89 -7.80
N PHE A 150 14.51 -8.17 -8.08
CA PHE A 150 13.73 -9.26 -7.48
C PHE A 150 13.91 -9.35 -5.97
N VAL A 151 15.14 -9.29 -5.48
CA VAL A 151 15.44 -9.29 -4.04
C VAL A 151 14.81 -8.08 -3.36
N GLY A 152 14.97 -6.88 -3.93
CA GLY A 152 14.36 -5.65 -3.41
C GLY A 152 12.83 -5.73 -3.37
N GLY A 153 12.22 -6.32 -4.40
CA GLY A 153 10.79 -6.59 -4.46
C GLY A 153 10.33 -7.53 -3.34
N ALA A 154 11.04 -8.63 -3.12
CA ALA A 154 10.72 -9.59 -2.06
C ALA A 154 10.84 -8.97 -0.66
N VAL A 155 11.89 -8.21 -0.41
CA VAL A 155 12.08 -7.47 0.85
C VAL A 155 10.99 -6.39 1.01
N GLY A 156 10.70 -5.62 -0.03
CA GLY A 156 9.63 -4.61 -0.01
C GLY A 156 8.26 -5.21 0.26
N PHE A 157 7.97 -6.39 -0.33
CA PHE A 157 6.73 -7.12 -0.08
C PHE A 157 6.60 -7.59 1.37
N THR A 158 7.64 -8.22 1.91
CA THR A 158 7.61 -8.72 3.29
C THR A 158 7.56 -7.59 4.31
N ALA A 159 8.31 -6.51 4.09
CA ALA A 159 8.27 -5.33 4.94
C ALA A 159 6.90 -4.63 4.87
N GLY A 160 6.34 -4.51 3.67
CA GLY A 160 5.03 -3.88 3.46
C GLY A 160 3.87 -4.65 4.07
N ARG A 161 3.96 -5.99 4.14
CA ARG A 161 2.95 -6.82 4.82
C ARG A 161 3.02 -6.70 6.35
N LYS A 162 4.20 -6.48 6.90
CA LYS A 162 4.37 -6.32 8.37
C LYS A 162 4.02 -4.92 8.87
N SER A 163 4.07 -3.90 8.02
CA SER A 163 3.75 -2.54 8.41
C SER A 163 2.23 -2.31 8.34
N LYS A 164 1.57 -2.35 9.50
CA LYS A 164 0.17 -1.95 9.64
C LYS A 164 0.09 -0.42 9.62
N HIS A 165 -0.71 0.12 8.71
CA HIS A 165 -0.99 1.56 8.64
C HIS A 165 -2.48 1.78 8.80
N TRP A 166 -2.83 2.45 9.87
CA TRP A 166 -4.21 2.84 10.16
C TRP A 166 -4.54 4.18 9.50
N ARG A 167 -5.58 4.19 8.70
CA ARG A 167 -6.11 5.41 8.11
C ARG A 167 -7.44 5.74 8.79
N THR A 168 -7.48 6.87 9.48
CA THR A 168 -8.72 7.41 10.03
C THR A 168 -9.71 7.69 8.92
N ILE A 169 -10.92 7.18 9.07
CA ILE A 169 -12.03 7.38 8.15
C ILE A 169 -13.20 8.13 8.82
N TYR A 170 -13.23 8.10 10.17
CA TYR A 170 -14.17 8.85 10.97
C TYR A 170 -13.40 9.52 12.13
N PRO A 171 -13.50 10.88 12.27
CA PRO A 171 -12.83 11.66 13.30
C PRO A 171 -13.58 11.62 14.63
#